data_a6d795272c6901bf4916d3d3b19f6ae3
#
_entry.id   a6d795272c6901bf4916d3d3b19f6ae3
#
_cell.length_a   1.000
_cell.length_b   1.000
_cell.length_c   1.000
_cell.angle_alpha   90.00
_cell.angle_beta   90.00
_cell.angle_gamma   90.00
#
_symmetry.space_group_name_H-M   'P 1'
#
loop_
_entity.id
_entity.type
_entity.pdbx_description
1 polymer ?
#
loop_
_entity_poly.entity_id
_entity_poly.type
_entity_poly.pdbx_seq_one_letter_code
_entity_poly.pdbx_strand_id
1 'polypeptide(L)'
;GRSADPLVLTGTAYDEEKMMAQNLSRNDKTGTFFIHFNKLILACHFHEYEKAAFHASESRKLLEAVLAKFEIPNHHLYEALALLAKCEKATPGEKRKYISRVKGNMSKLKTWARFAPENYQHKYDLLQAELLRVKGQANEARPIYDKAIAGASNNDYIHEEALAYELTGRFYIQQKSEDLATFYLKASYNAYREWGGEAKLRQMEQLYPKYVSGVNRNQESILESGTINETSSMVHGSVLDITTVLKAANSISGEVVLSNLLTVLMGIVIENAGAQRGILLLEKDGRLYIEAIKDLEENSISLLQHVPLEEYKEIAQIVVTYVRRTNESAVMNKAATDMRYQMDKYIQQRKAKS
;
A
#
# COMPACT_ATOMS: atom_id res chain seq x y z
N GLY A 1 5.08 20.95 -5.99
CA GLY A 1 4.46 21.83 -5.29
C GLY A 1 5.17 22.93 -4.50
N ARG A 2 5.32 24.13 -5.09
CA ARG A 2 5.77 25.33 -4.35
C ARG A 2 4.59 26.26 -3.98
N SER A 3 3.34 25.88 -4.34
CA SER A 3 2.15 26.64 -3.95
C SER A 3 1.86 26.48 -2.46
N ALA A 4 1.45 27.57 -1.81
CA ALA A 4 1.03 27.56 -0.40
C ALA A 4 -0.27 26.73 -0.21
N ASP A 5 -1.17 26.76 -1.19
CA ASP A 5 -2.36 25.89 -1.27
C ASP A 5 -2.12 24.82 -2.35
N PRO A 6 -2.04 23.53 -1.98
CA PRO A 6 -1.82 22.46 -2.95
C PRO A 6 -2.99 22.27 -3.93
N LEU A 7 -4.14 22.88 -3.66
CA LEU A 7 -5.31 22.85 -4.53
C LEU A 7 -5.34 23.98 -5.56
N VAL A 8 -4.38 24.91 -5.51
CA VAL A 8 -4.34 26.05 -6.44
C VAL A 8 -3.08 25.97 -7.27
N LEU A 9 -3.23 25.90 -8.60
CA LEU A 9 -2.13 25.86 -9.55
C LEU A 9 -1.82 27.26 -10.07
N THR A 10 -0.84 27.92 -9.42
CA THR A 10 -0.32 29.23 -9.85
C THR A 10 1.18 29.16 -10.02
N GLY A 11 1.69 29.67 -11.12
CA GLY A 11 3.11 29.72 -11.42
C GLY A 11 3.40 30.41 -12.74
N THR A 12 4.68 30.51 -13.09
CA THR A 12 5.13 31.16 -14.35
C THR A 12 4.67 30.42 -15.60
N ALA A 13 4.55 29.09 -15.52
CA ALA A 13 4.15 28.25 -16.66
C ALA A 13 2.65 28.04 -16.76
N TYR A 14 1.92 28.15 -15.66
CA TYR A 14 0.48 27.87 -15.61
C TYR A 14 -0.17 28.67 -14.48
N ASP A 15 -1.30 29.31 -14.80
CA ASP A 15 -2.14 30.04 -13.87
C ASP A 15 -3.60 29.64 -14.11
N GLU A 16 -4.19 28.92 -13.13
CA GLU A 16 -5.49 28.29 -13.33
C GLU A 16 -6.63 29.30 -13.52
N GLU A 17 -6.55 30.48 -12.86
CA GLU A 17 -7.62 31.49 -12.99
C GLU A 17 -7.61 32.11 -14.41
N LYS A 18 -6.43 32.45 -14.91
CA LYS A 18 -6.28 32.96 -16.28
C LYS A 18 -6.69 31.91 -17.31
N MET A 19 -6.26 30.67 -17.12
CA MET A 19 -6.62 29.57 -18.03
C MET A 19 -8.11 29.28 -18.01
N MET A 20 -8.75 29.30 -16.84
CA MET A 20 -10.19 29.13 -16.72
C MET A 20 -10.94 30.25 -17.47
N ALA A 21 -10.54 31.51 -17.27
CA ALA A 21 -11.15 32.65 -17.98
C ALA A 21 -10.98 32.55 -19.50
N GLN A 22 -9.81 32.13 -19.99
CA GLN A 22 -9.55 31.91 -21.42
C GLN A 22 -10.39 30.76 -21.98
N ASN A 23 -10.45 29.63 -21.30
CA ASN A 23 -11.23 28.47 -21.73
C ASN A 23 -12.72 28.82 -21.85
N LEU A 24 -13.25 29.54 -20.87
CA LEU A 24 -14.66 29.98 -20.89
C LEU A 24 -14.91 30.96 -22.04
N SER A 25 -14.04 31.95 -22.28
CA SER A 25 -14.18 32.92 -23.37
C SER A 25 -14.13 32.29 -24.77
N ARG A 26 -13.38 31.18 -24.91
CA ARG A 26 -13.23 30.42 -26.17
C ARG A 26 -14.22 29.26 -26.30
N ASN A 27 -15.10 29.05 -25.30
CA ASN A 27 -15.93 27.85 -25.21
C ASN A 27 -15.16 26.55 -25.30
N ASP A 28 -13.92 26.54 -24.75
CA ASP A 28 -13.09 25.34 -24.68
C ASP A 28 -13.57 24.41 -23.55
N LYS A 29 -14.47 23.51 -23.91
CA LYS A 29 -15.05 22.51 -22.99
C LYS A 29 -14.00 21.52 -22.51
N THR A 30 -13.03 21.14 -23.37
CA THR A 30 -11.98 20.19 -23.03
C THR A 30 -11.02 20.77 -22.00
N GLY A 31 -10.51 21.98 -22.23
CA GLY A 31 -9.65 22.68 -21.28
C GLY A 31 -10.34 22.92 -19.93
N THR A 32 -11.60 23.33 -19.96
CA THR A 32 -12.42 23.52 -18.75
C THR A 32 -12.63 22.21 -18.00
N PHE A 33 -12.90 21.09 -18.70
CA PHE A 33 -12.98 19.77 -18.10
C PHE A 33 -11.70 19.41 -17.35
N PHE A 34 -10.51 19.56 -17.96
CA PHE A 34 -9.26 19.20 -17.33
C PHE A 34 -8.95 20.02 -16.07
N ILE A 35 -9.30 21.30 -16.04
CA ILE A 35 -9.14 22.10 -14.81
C ILE A 35 -9.98 21.50 -13.69
N HIS A 36 -11.28 21.29 -13.92
CA HIS A 36 -12.17 20.73 -12.90
C HIS A 36 -11.79 19.30 -12.53
N PHE A 37 -11.37 18.46 -13.49
CA PHE A 37 -10.98 17.09 -13.27
C PHE A 37 -9.72 16.98 -12.37
N ASN A 38 -8.69 17.76 -12.66
CA ASN A 38 -7.48 17.77 -11.84
C ASN A 38 -7.74 18.30 -10.43
N LYS A 39 -8.58 19.33 -10.29
CA LYS A 39 -9.01 19.83 -8.97
C LYS A 39 -9.86 18.82 -8.21
N LEU A 40 -10.68 18.03 -8.88
CA LEU A 40 -11.40 16.91 -8.26
C LEU A 40 -10.43 15.89 -7.65
N ILE A 41 -9.42 15.46 -8.40
CA ILE A 41 -8.41 14.51 -7.92
C ILE A 41 -7.67 15.09 -6.73
N LEU A 42 -7.10 16.29 -6.86
CA LEU A 42 -6.37 16.96 -5.79
C LEU A 42 -7.25 17.13 -4.54
N ALA A 43 -8.46 17.61 -4.68
CA ALA A 43 -9.37 17.80 -3.55
C ALA A 43 -9.72 16.47 -2.84
N CYS A 44 -9.82 15.35 -3.55
CA CYS A 44 -9.98 14.03 -2.94
C CYS A 44 -8.73 13.62 -2.14
N HIS A 45 -7.53 13.76 -2.71
CA HIS A 45 -6.29 13.44 -2.01
C HIS A 45 -6.06 14.31 -0.77
N PHE A 46 -6.46 15.59 -0.83
CA PHE A 46 -6.31 16.52 0.30
C PHE A 46 -7.51 16.57 1.25
N HIS A 47 -8.49 15.67 1.09
CA HIS A 47 -9.70 15.52 1.93
C HIS A 47 -10.64 16.73 1.91
N GLU A 48 -10.55 17.57 0.88
CA GLU A 48 -11.43 18.71 0.66
C GLU A 48 -12.70 18.29 -0.11
N TYR A 49 -13.49 17.40 0.51
CA TYR A 49 -14.57 16.68 -0.19
C TYR A 49 -15.72 17.56 -0.68
N GLU A 50 -15.94 18.73 -0.08
CA GLU A 50 -16.91 19.72 -0.60
C GLU A 50 -16.42 20.30 -1.93
N LYS A 51 -15.15 20.70 -2.00
CA LYS A 51 -14.53 21.17 -3.24
C LYS A 51 -14.48 20.05 -4.29
N ALA A 52 -14.14 18.81 -3.86
CA ALA A 52 -14.14 17.66 -4.73
C ALA A 52 -15.51 17.42 -5.38
N ALA A 53 -16.59 17.44 -4.59
CA ALA A 53 -17.94 17.24 -5.09
C ALA A 53 -18.39 18.38 -6.03
N PHE A 54 -18.00 19.62 -5.76
CA PHE A 54 -18.22 20.74 -6.66
C PHE A 54 -17.53 20.52 -8.01
N HIS A 55 -16.23 20.23 -8.00
CA HIS A 55 -15.47 20.00 -9.22
C HIS A 55 -15.94 18.75 -9.98
N ALA A 56 -16.37 17.69 -9.29
CA ALA A 56 -17.00 16.53 -9.89
C ALA A 56 -18.30 16.89 -10.64
N SER A 57 -19.12 17.78 -10.05
CA SER A 57 -20.36 18.24 -10.68
C SER A 57 -20.08 19.05 -11.95
N GLU A 58 -19.09 19.94 -11.91
CA GLU A 58 -18.74 20.78 -13.07
C GLU A 58 -18.09 19.96 -14.19
N SER A 59 -17.10 19.12 -13.88
CA SER A 59 -16.47 18.26 -14.89
C SER A 59 -17.43 17.26 -15.53
N ARG A 60 -18.42 16.77 -14.75
CA ARG A 60 -19.46 15.87 -15.28
C ARG A 60 -20.26 16.47 -16.44
N LYS A 61 -20.57 17.76 -16.40
CA LYS A 61 -21.29 18.47 -17.47
C LYS A 61 -20.52 18.47 -18.79
N LEU A 62 -19.22 18.20 -18.71
CA LEU A 62 -18.25 18.29 -19.80
C LEU A 62 -17.69 16.94 -20.25
N LEU A 63 -18.17 15.81 -19.70
CA LEU A 63 -17.68 14.46 -20.04
C LEU A 63 -17.77 14.15 -21.55
N GLU A 64 -18.75 14.70 -22.23
CA GLU A 64 -18.92 14.52 -23.68
C GLU A 64 -17.75 15.12 -24.50
N ALA A 65 -17.04 16.12 -23.95
CA ALA A 65 -15.89 16.75 -24.60
C ALA A 65 -14.60 15.90 -24.53
N VAL A 66 -14.62 14.81 -23.73
CA VAL A 66 -13.45 13.94 -23.48
C VAL A 66 -13.77 12.46 -23.69
N LEU A 67 -14.69 12.15 -24.61
CA LEU A 67 -15.10 10.78 -24.91
C LEU A 67 -13.90 9.90 -25.28
N ALA A 68 -13.95 8.65 -24.83
CA ALA A 68 -12.93 7.62 -25.06
C ALA A 68 -11.54 7.91 -24.45
N LYS A 69 -11.43 8.81 -23.47
CA LYS A 69 -10.19 9.10 -22.75
C LYS A 69 -10.16 8.37 -21.40
N PHE A 70 -8.94 8.07 -20.92
CA PHE A 70 -8.72 7.38 -19.63
C PHE A 70 -9.18 8.20 -18.41
N GLU A 71 -9.38 9.49 -18.57
CA GLU A 71 -9.88 10.37 -17.51
C GLU A 71 -11.33 10.05 -17.10
N ILE A 72 -12.12 9.46 -18.00
CA ILE A 72 -13.53 9.15 -17.70
C ILE A 72 -13.67 8.13 -16.56
N PRO A 73 -12.99 6.97 -16.58
CA PRO A 73 -13.00 6.04 -15.44
C PRO A 73 -12.51 6.68 -14.14
N ASN A 74 -11.46 7.50 -14.21
CA ASN A 74 -10.91 8.19 -13.05
C ASN A 74 -11.89 9.24 -12.51
N HIS A 75 -12.58 9.98 -13.39
CA HIS A 75 -13.66 10.88 -12.96
C HIS A 75 -14.73 10.13 -12.15
N HIS A 76 -15.17 8.96 -12.61
CA HIS A 76 -16.16 8.15 -11.88
C HIS A 76 -15.65 7.64 -10.54
N LEU A 77 -14.36 7.27 -10.44
CA LEU A 77 -13.72 6.89 -9.19
C LEU A 77 -13.74 8.05 -8.19
N TYR A 78 -13.13 9.18 -8.55
CA TYR A 78 -12.96 10.30 -7.62
C TYR A 78 -14.27 11.00 -7.27
N GLU A 79 -15.23 11.09 -8.19
CA GLU A 79 -16.59 11.55 -7.88
C GLU A 79 -17.24 10.66 -6.82
N ALA A 80 -17.15 9.34 -6.98
CA ALA A 80 -17.75 8.40 -6.04
C ALA A 80 -17.07 8.48 -4.66
N LEU A 81 -15.74 8.58 -4.60
CA LEU A 81 -15.00 8.76 -3.33
C LEU A 81 -15.43 10.05 -2.61
N ALA A 82 -15.52 11.18 -3.33
CA ALA A 82 -15.96 12.44 -2.75
C ALA A 82 -17.39 12.33 -2.16
N LEU A 83 -18.31 11.70 -2.88
CA LEU A 83 -19.69 11.52 -2.43
C LEU A 83 -19.78 10.54 -1.24
N LEU A 84 -18.99 9.47 -1.21
CA LEU A 84 -18.94 8.54 -0.07
C LEU A 84 -18.41 9.22 1.19
N ALA A 85 -17.37 10.03 1.06
CA ALA A 85 -16.85 10.81 2.19
C ALA A 85 -17.89 11.81 2.72
N LYS A 86 -18.65 12.47 1.86
CA LYS A 86 -19.74 13.38 2.26
C LYS A 86 -20.90 12.67 2.98
N CYS A 87 -21.08 11.36 2.80
CA CYS A 87 -22.14 10.62 3.47
C CYS A 87 -22.04 10.65 5.01
N GLU A 88 -20.87 10.93 5.58
CA GLU A 88 -20.67 10.98 7.03
C GLU A 88 -21.42 12.16 7.69
N LYS A 89 -21.55 13.29 6.98
CA LYS A 89 -22.19 14.51 7.47
C LYS A 89 -23.53 14.79 6.79
N ALA A 90 -23.98 13.92 5.88
CA ALA A 90 -25.16 14.12 5.06
C ALA A 90 -26.44 13.75 5.80
N THR A 91 -27.52 14.48 5.50
CA THR A 91 -28.89 14.09 5.89
C THR A 91 -29.28 12.76 5.24
N PRO A 92 -30.26 12.01 5.79
CA PRO A 92 -30.72 10.75 5.18
C PRO A 92 -31.15 10.89 3.71
N GLY A 93 -31.73 12.01 3.33
CA GLY A 93 -32.13 12.29 1.96
C GLY A 93 -30.95 12.50 1.01
N GLU A 94 -29.96 13.27 1.44
CA GLU A 94 -28.71 13.48 0.70
C GLU A 94 -27.90 12.20 0.59
N LYS A 95 -27.79 11.45 1.68
CA LYS A 95 -27.09 10.16 1.70
C LYS A 95 -27.66 9.20 0.65
N ARG A 96 -28.99 9.12 0.53
CA ARG A 96 -29.64 8.29 -0.51
C ARG A 96 -29.28 8.77 -1.92
N LYS A 97 -29.27 10.08 -2.17
CA LYS A 97 -28.87 10.66 -3.48
C LYS A 97 -27.40 10.33 -3.79
N TYR A 98 -26.51 10.53 -2.82
CA TYR A 98 -25.08 10.24 -3.00
C TYR A 98 -24.84 8.75 -3.28
N ILE A 99 -25.41 7.85 -2.49
CA ILE A 99 -25.29 6.41 -2.70
C ILE A 99 -25.85 5.97 -4.06
N SER A 100 -26.98 6.53 -4.50
CA SER A 100 -27.54 6.24 -5.82
C SER A 100 -26.55 6.62 -6.93
N ARG A 101 -25.92 7.79 -6.82
CA ARG A 101 -24.93 8.26 -7.79
C ARG A 101 -23.66 7.39 -7.77
N VAL A 102 -23.17 7.06 -6.59
CA VAL A 102 -22.03 6.14 -6.41
C VAL A 102 -22.27 4.79 -7.08
N LYS A 103 -23.45 4.19 -6.89
CA LYS A 103 -23.82 2.95 -7.56
C LYS A 103 -23.80 3.07 -9.10
N GLY A 104 -24.23 4.20 -9.65
CA GLY A 104 -24.14 4.48 -11.08
C GLY A 104 -22.69 4.53 -11.58
N ASN A 105 -21.79 5.18 -10.84
CA ASN A 105 -20.36 5.23 -11.14
C ASN A 105 -19.73 3.82 -11.05
N MET A 106 -20.03 3.07 -9.98
CA MET A 106 -19.57 1.71 -9.80
C MET A 106 -20.02 0.77 -10.92
N SER A 107 -21.25 0.91 -11.41
CA SER A 107 -21.76 0.09 -12.53
C SER A 107 -20.94 0.28 -13.79
N LYS A 108 -20.50 1.51 -14.09
CA LYS A 108 -19.62 1.79 -15.22
C LYS A 108 -18.23 1.19 -15.02
N LEU A 109 -17.60 1.41 -13.86
CA LEU A 109 -16.31 0.82 -13.53
C LEU A 109 -16.35 -0.71 -13.61
N LYS A 110 -17.40 -1.33 -13.08
CA LYS A 110 -17.61 -2.78 -13.18
C LYS A 110 -17.68 -3.28 -14.62
N THR A 111 -18.30 -2.50 -15.51
CA THR A 111 -18.36 -2.83 -16.93
C THR A 111 -16.98 -2.77 -17.56
N TRP A 112 -16.19 -1.73 -17.30
CA TRP A 112 -14.82 -1.62 -17.81
C TRP A 112 -13.89 -2.67 -17.23
N ALA A 113 -14.02 -2.99 -15.94
CA ALA A 113 -13.23 -4.03 -15.28
C ALA A 113 -13.43 -5.44 -15.88
N ARG A 114 -14.54 -5.71 -16.56
CA ARG A 114 -14.74 -6.98 -17.30
C ARG A 114 -13.84 -7.10 -18.53
N PHE A 115 -13.45 -5.99 -19.13
CA PHE A 115 -12.67 -5.96 -20.37
C PHE A 115 -11.19 -5.64 -20.12
N ALA A 116 -10.88 -4.91 -19.05
CA ALA A 116 -9.53 -4.54 -18.66
C ALA A 116 -9.44 -4.50 -17.12
N PRO A 117 -9.44 -5.69 -16.46
CA PRO A 117 -9.42 -5.79 -15.00
C PRO A 117 -8.17 -5.15 -14.41
N GLU A 118 -7.03 -5.24 -15.06
CA GLU A 118 -5.77 -4.63 -14.65
C GLU A 118 -5.87 -3.11 -14.47
N ASN A 119 -6.72 -2.43 -15.25
CA ASN A 119 -6.87 -0.97 -15.22
C ASN A 119 -8.00 -0.49 -14.30
N TYR A 120 -9.01 -1.33 -14.04
CA TYR A 120 -10.26 -0.84 -13.44
C TYR A 120 -10.78 -1.66 -12.25
N GLN A 121 -10.30 -2.89 -12.03
CA GLN A 121 -10.83 -3.74 -10.96
C GLN A 121 -10.52 -3.15 -9.58
N HIS A 122 -9.30 -2.70 -9.34
CA HIS A 122 -8.89 -2.09 -8.06
C HIS A 122 -9.67 -0.82 -7.75
N LYS A 123 -10.02 -0.01 -8.77
CA LYS A 123 -10.88 1.17 -8.61
C LYS A 123 -12.29 0.80 -8.17
N TYR A 124 -12.86 -0.24 -8.78
CA TYR A 124 -14.17 -0.76 -8.40
C TYR A 124 -14.16 -1.33 -6.99
N ASP A 125 -13.13 -2.12 -6.63
CA ASP A 125 -12.98 -2.73 -5.32
C ASP A 125 -12.82 -1.65 -4.23
N LEU A 126 -12.04 -0.60 -4.47
CA LEU A 126 -11.91 0.52 -3.54
C LEU A 126 -13.25 1.20 -3.26
N LEU A 127 -14.05 1.46 -4.30
CA LEU A 127 -15.39 2.03 -4.13
C LEU A 127 -16.34 1.07 -3.41
N GLN A 128 -16.21 -0.22 -3.64
CA GLN A 128 -17.01 -1.23 -2.94
C GLN A 128 -16.67 -1.25 -1.44
N ALA A 129 -15.39 -1.22 -1.08
CA ALA A 129 -14.94 -1.15 0.31
C ALA A 129 -15.46 0.11 1.01
N GLU A 130 -15.31 1.27 0.39
CA GLU A 130 -15.81 2.55 0.92
C GLU A 130 -17.35 2.58 1.05
N LEU A 131 -18.06 1.99 0.11
CA LEU A 131 -19.53 1.87 0.20
C LEU A 131 -19.96 0.96 1.35
N LEU A 132 -19.26 -0.14 1.59
CA LEU A 132 -19.49 -1.05 2.71
C LEU A 132 -19.18 -0.34 4.04
N ARG A 133 -18.09 0.42 4.11
CA ARG A 133 -17.74 1.27 5.27
C ARG A 133 -18.88 2.25 5.61
N VAL A 134 -19.38 2.97 4.63
CA VAL A 134 -20.48 3.95 4.80
C VAL A 134 -21.79 3.30 5.25
N LYS A 135 -21.99 2.01 4.92
CA LYS A 135 -23.13 1.20 5.38
C LYS A 135 -22.91 0.58 6.76
N GLY A 136 -21.74 0.70 7.36
CA GLY A 136 -21.41 0.08 8.64
C GLY A 136 -21.08 -1.41 8.55
N GLN A 137 -20.84 -1.94 7.36
CA GLN A 137 -20.52 -3.35 7.10
C GLN A 137 -18.99 -3.58 7.15
N ALA A 138 -18.40 -3.33 8.33
CA ALA A 138 -16.95 -3.32 8.51
C ALA A 138 -16.27 -4.65 8.17
N ASN A 139 -16.86 -5.78 8.55
CA ASN A 139 -16.28 -7.11 8.30
C ASN A 139 -16.24 -7.45 6.80
N GLU A 140 -17.22 -6.97 6.04
CA GLU A 140 -17.27 -7.16 4.59
C GLU A 140 -16.31 -6.21 3.86
N ALA A 141 -16.09 -4.99 4.40
CA ALA A 141 -15.22 -3.99 3.81
C ALA A 141 -13.74 -4.40 3.85
N ARG A 142 -13.27 -5.00 4.96
CA ARG A 142 -11.85 -5.36 5.18
C ARG A 142 -11.22 -6.11 4.00
N PRO A 143 -11.70 -7.29 3.60
CA PRO A 143 -11.06 -8.05 2.52
C PRO A 143 -11.14 -7.35 1.16
N ILE A 144 -12.06 -6.39 1.00
CA ILE A 144 -12.20 -5.66 -0.25
C ILE A 144 -11.18 -4.52 -0.33
N TYR A 145 -10.84 -3.87 0.80
CA TYR A 145 -9.71 -2.93 0.83
C TYR A 145 -8.40 -3.62 0.44
N ASP A 146 -8.12 -4.80 0.99
CA ASP A 146 -6.91 -5.55 0.67
C ASP A 146 -6.85 -5.92 -0.82
N LYS A 147 -7.99 -6.30 -1.43
CA LYS A 147 -8.08 -6.54 -2.88
C LYS A 147 -7.81 -5.27 -3.70
N ALA A 148 -8.34 -4.14 -3.27
CA ALA A 148 -8.10 -2.88 -3.96
C ALA A 148 -6.64 -2.47 -3.93
N ILE A 149 -5.99 -2.60 -2.77
CA ILE A 149 -4.55 -2.34 -2.58
C ILE A 149 -3.72 -3.27 -3.46
N ALA A 150 -3.92 -4.59 -3.34
CA ALA A 150 -3.20 -5.57 -4.14
C ALA A 150 -3.39 -5.37 -5.65
N GLY A 151 -4.61 -5.04 -6.08
CA GLY A 151 -4.89 -4.75 -7.48
C GLY A 151 -4.20 -3.48 -7.99
N ALA A 152 -4.10 -2.43 -7.19
CA ALA A 152 -3.36 -1.22 -7.54
C ALA A 152 -1.85 -1.47 -7.60
N SER A 153 -1.30 -2.17 -6.59
CA SER A 153 0.12 -2.52 -6.49
C SER A 153 0.58 -3.41 -7.63
N ASN A 154 -0.14 -4.50 -7.91
CA ASN A 154 0.22 -5.47 -8.95
C ASN A 154 0.18 -4.89 -10.38
N ASN A 155 -0.45 -3.74 -10.57
CA ASN A 155 -0.58 -3.08 -11.88
C ASN A 155 0.08 -1.69 -11.92
N ASP A 156 1.01 -1.40 -11.00
CA ASP A 156 1.84 -0.19 -10.96
C ASP A 156 1.05 1.14 -10.82
N TYR A 157 -0.15 1.10 -10.20
CA TYR A 157 -0.93 2.31 -9.90
C TYR A 157 -0.56 2.90 -8.55
N ILE A 158 0.71 3.31 -8.37
CA ILE A 158 1.29 3.74 -7.10
C ILE A 158 0.49 4.83 -6.37
N HIS A 159 -0.05 5.82 -7.08
CA HIS A 159 -0.84 6.90 -6.47
C HIS A 159 -2.22 6.43 -5.99
N GLU A 160 -2.81 5.43 -6.66
CA GLU A 160 -4.09 4.82 -6.25
C GLU A 160 -3.87 3.79 -5.13
N GLU A 161 -2.76 3.08 -5.16
CA GLU A 161 -2.29 2.24 -4.06
C GLU A 161 -2.11 3.06 -2.78
N ALA A 162 -1.38 4.20 -2.87
CA ALA A 162 -1.19 5.12 -1.76
C ALA A 162 -2.52 5.63 -1.18
N LEU A 163 -3.48 5.99 -2.06
CA LEU A 163 -4.82 6.42 -1.65
C LEU A 163 -5.60 5.27 -1.00
N ALA A 164 -5.54 4.06 -1.56
CA ALA A 164 -6.21 2.89 -1.00
C ALA A 164 -5.67 2.54 0.39
N TYR A 165 -4.35 2.58 0.59
CA TYR A 165 -3.73 2.46 1.90
C TYR A 165 -4.22 3.53 2.88
N GLU A 166 -4.29 4.80 2.48
CA GLU A 166 -4.76 5.88 3.34
C GLU A 166 -6.22 5.69 3.78
N LEU A 167 -7.10 5.38 2.84
CA LEU A 167 -8.51 5.13 3.14
C LEU A 167 -8.69 3.92 4.06
N THR A 168 -7.90 2.87 3.88
CA THR A 168 -7.87 1.70 4.75
C THR A 168 -7.37 2.05 6.15
N GLY A 169 -6.30 2.84 6.25
CA GLY A 169 -5.80 3.33 7.54
C GLY A 169 -6.84 4.14 8.30
N ARG A 170 -7.55 5.04 7.60
CA ARG A 170 -8.67 5.80 8.17
C ARG A 170 -9.84 4.91 8.61
N PHE A 171 -10.15 3.88 7.84
CA PHE A 171 -11.14 2.88 8.22
C PHE A 171 -10.75 2.22 9.55
N TYR A 172 -9.48 1.82 9.73
CA TYR A 172 -9.03 1.20 10.98
C TYR A 172 -8.96 2.17 12.16
N ILE A 173 -8.70 3.47 11.94
CA ILE A 173 -8.88 4.50 12.98
C ILE A 173 -10.33 4.50 13.47
N GLN A 174 -11.32 4.48 12.56
CA GLN A 174 -12.74 4.43 12.92
C GLN A 174 -13.12 3.16 13.69
N GLN A 175 -12.44 2.03 13.37
CA GLN A 175 -12.61 0.76 14.08
C GLN A 175 -11.83 0.69 15.41
N LYS A 176 -11.11 1.74 15.78
CA LYS A 176 -10.24 1.79 17.00
C LYS A 176 -9.13 0.72 17.00
N SER A 177 -8.68 0.30 15.85
CA SER A 177 -7.61 -0.67 15.66
C SER A 177 -6.31 0.06 15.32
N GLU A 178 -5.57 0.49 16.35
CA GLU A 178 -4.42 1.38 16.20
C GLU A 178 -3.25 0.74 15.45
N ASP A 179 -2.98 -0.54 15.69
CA ASP A 179 -1.88 -1.25 15.04
C ASP A 179 -2.09 -1.34 13.52
N LEU A 180 -3.31 -1.70 13.11
CA LEU A 180 -3.67 -1.75 11.69
C LEU A 180 -3.69 -0.37 11.05
N ALA A 181 -4.24 0.64 11.75
CA ALA A 181 -4.20 2.01 11.28
C ALA A 181 -2.75 2.47 11.04
N THR A 182 -1.84 2.15 11.98
CA THR A 182 -0.42 2.47 11.88
C THR A 182 0.21 1.80 10.67
N PHE A 183 -0.05 0.50 10.48
CA PHE A 183 0.46 -0.25 9.33
C PHE A 183 0.05 0.38 8.00
N TYR A 184 -1.26 0.56 7.78
CA TYR A 184 -1.76 1.07 6.51
C TYR A 184 -1.37 2.54 6.25
N LEU A 185 -1.33 3.39 7.29
CA LEU A 185 -0.91 4.79 7.12
C LEU A 185 0.60 4.93 6.85
N LYS A 186 1.45 4.08 7.43
CA LYS A 186 2.88 4.03 7.07
C LYS A 186 3.08 3.54 5.63
N ALA A 187 2.36 2.51 5.20
CA ALA A 187 2.39 2.03 3.82
C ALA A 187 1.95 3.13 2.85
N SER A 188 0.85 3.83 3.15
CA SER A 188 0.39 4.99 2.38
C SER A 188 1.46 6.09 2.28
N TYR A 189 2.07 6.46 3.42
CA TYR A 189 3.13 7.47 3.46
C TYR A 189 4.31 7.09 2.57
N ASN A 190 4.75 5.82 2.61
CA ASN A 190 5.84 5.33 1.77
C ASN A 190 5.46 5.35 0.27
N ALA A 191 4.27 4.90 -0.09
CA ALA A 191 3.80 4.92 -1.47
C ALA A 191 3.65 6.36 -2.01
N TYR A 192 3.13 7.31 -1.21
CA TYR A 192 3.12 8.73 -1.60
C TYR A 192 4.52 9.32 -1.73
N ARG A 193 5.49 8.89 -0.92
CA ARG A 193 6.89 9.32 -1.02
C ARG A 193 7.51 8.81 -2.31
N GLU A 194 7.32 7.56 -2.63
CA GLU A 194 7.79 6.95 -3.88
C GLU A 194 7.17 7.63 -5.12
N TRP A 195 5.90 7.97 -5.02
CA TRP A 195 5.21 8.74 -6.06
C TRP A 195 5.72 10.20 -6.19
N GLY A 196 6.43 10.74 -5.19
CA GLY A 196 6.92 12.12 -5.16
C GLY A 196 5.88 13.14 -4.67
N GLY A 197 4.88 12.71 -3.92
CA GLY A 197 3.78 13.53 -3.42
C GLY A 197 4.13 14.39 -2.20
N GLU A 198 5.19 15.20 -2.24
CA GLU A 198 5.71 15.99 -1.12
C GLU A 198 4.66 16.79 -0.32
N ALA A 199 3.72 17.45 -1.02
CA ALA A 199 2.65 18.21 -0.34
C ALA A 199 1.71 17.27 0.44
N LYS A 200 1.50 16.06 -0.07
CA LYS A 200 0.68 15.04 0.59
C LYS A 200 1.38 14.46 1.81
N LEU A 201 2.70 14.23 1.75
CA LEU A 201 3.49 13.78 2.90
C LEU A 201 3.36 14.77 4.06
N ARG A 202 3.54 16.08 3.81
CA ARG A 202 3.35 17.13 4.83
C ARG A 202 1.93 17.12 5.42
N GLN A 203 0.91 16.91 4.59
CA GLN A 203 -0.46 16.79 5.09
C GLN A 203 -0.62 15.54 5.99
N MET A 204 -0.06 14.41 5.60
CA MET A 204 -0.15 13.18 6.40
C MET A 204 0.56 13.32 7.74
N GLU A 205 1.72 14.02 7.79
CA GLU A 205 2.44 14.33 9.02
C GLU A 205 1.60 15.21 9.98
N GLN A 206 0.79 16.11 9.43
CA GLN A 206 -0.12 16.93 10.21
C GLN A 206 -1.37 16.19 10.69
N LEU A 207 -1.99 15.36 9.82
CA LEU A 207 -3.23 14.64 10.13
C LEU A 207 -3.00 13.38 10.96
N TYR A 208 -1.87 12.72 10.75
CA TYR A 208 -1.58 11.40 11.33
C TYR A 208 -0.24 11.34 12.07
N PRO A 209 0.16 12.36 12.87
CA PRO A 209 1.50 12.44 13.48
C PRO A 209 1.82 11.20 14.30
N LYS A 210 0.84 10.64 15.01
CA LYS A 210 0.98 9.43 15.82
C LYS A 210 1.37 8.20 15.00
N TYR A 211 0.88 8.12 13.76
CA TYR A 211 0.97 6.91 12.93
C TYR A 211 2.17 6.95 11.98
N VAL A 212 2.57 8.14 11.49
CA VAL A 212 3.67 8.28 10.52
C VAL A 212 4.99 8.75 11.16
N SER A 213 4.98 9.11 12.46
CA SER A 213 6.20 9.47 13.18
C SER A 213 7.19 8.30 13.23
N GLY A 214 8.45 8.57 12.87
CA GLY A 214 9.52 7.56 12.84
C GLY A 214 9.90 7.05 11.44
N VAL A 215 9.10 7.33 10.41
CA VAL A 215 9.45 6.99 9.03
C VAL A 215 10.65 7.84 8.54
N ASN A 216 10.77 9.09 9.02
CA ASN A 216 11.88 10.00 8.66
C ASN A 216 13.17 9.75 9.45
N ARG A 217 13.12 9.21 10.68
CA ARG A 217 14.32 9.06 11.53
C ARG A 217 15.32 8.03 11.01
N ASN A 218 14.88 7.05 10.26
CA ASN A 218 15.77 6.00 9.75
C ASN A 218 16.59 6.44 8.51
N GLN A 219 16.28 7.59 7.88
CA GLN A 219 17.09 8.10 6.77
C GLN A 219 18.12 9.15 7.20
N GLU A 220 17.81 9.99 8.19
CA GLU A 220 18.78 10.98 8.69
C GLU A 220 19.93 10.35 9.49
N SER A 221 19.67 9.26 10.23
CA SER A 221 20.72 8.55 10.96
C SER A 221 21.71 7.79 10.06
N ILE A 222 21.34 7.51 8.81
CA ILE A 222 22.24 6.89 7.81
C ILE A 222 23.11 7.94 7.11
N LEU A 223 22.66 9.21 7.07
CA LEU A 223 23.41 10.31 6.47
C LEU A 223 24.44 10.94 7.41
N GLU A 224 24.28 10.80 8.74
CA GLU A 224 25.25 11.32 9.73
C GLU A 224 26.40 10.36 10.04
N SER A 225 26.31 9.07 9.71
CA SER A 225 27.42 8.13 9.79
C SER A 225 28.10 7.99 8.43
N GLY A 226 28.85 9.03 8.10
CA GLY A 226 29.64 9.05 6.87
C GLY A 226 30.73 7.98 6.84
N THR A 227 30.57 7.05 5.94
CA THR A 227 31.65 6.56 5.04
C THR A 227 31.00 5.84 3.88
N ILE A 228 31.07 6.47 2.73
CA ILE A 228 30.62 5.95 1.45
C ILE A 228 31.58 4.86 1.02
N ASN A 229 31.10 3.62 0.90
CA ASN A 229 31.62 2.69 -0.07
C ASN A 229 30.56 2.45 -1.14
N GLU A 230 30.80 3.08 -2.29
CA GLU A 230 30.06 2.85 -3.54
C GLU A 230 30.19 1.39 -3.94
N THR A 231 29.15 0.62 -3.77
CA THR A 231 28.69 -0.48 -4.64
C THR A 231 27.49 -1.13 -4.00
N SER A 232 26.31 -0.62 -4.26
CA SER A 232 25.05 -1.36 -4.24
C SER A 232 23.91 -0.45 -4.71
N SER A 233 23.85 -0.22 -6.00
CA SER A 233 22.61 0.13 -6.68
C SER A 233 21.70 -1.09 -6.67
N MET A 234 20.42 -0.84 -6.37
CA MET A 234 19.27 -1.72 -6.48
C MET A 234 19.12 -2.80 -5.40
N VAL A 235 18.50 -2.47 -4.30
CA VAL A 235 17.35 -3.16 -3.70
C VAL A 235 16.66 -2.20 -2.71
N HIS A 236 15.78 -1.35 -3.19
CA HIS A 236 14.74 -0.73 -2.34
C HIS A 236 13.44 -1.53 -2.49
N GLY A 237 13.51 -2.79 -2.10
CA GLY A 237 12.31 -3.52 -1.69
C GLY A 237 12.00 -3.07 -0.26
N SER A 238 10.83 -2.51 -0.03
CA SER A 238 10.33 -2.18 1.29
C SER A 238 10.48 -3.39 2.21
N VAL A 239 11.42 -3.31 3.15
CA VAL A 239 11.41 -4.23 4.30
C VAL A 239 10.15 -3.87 5.08
N LEU A 240 9.04 -4.51 4.74
CA LEU A 240 7.88 -4.62 5.62
C LEU A 240 8.44 -5.07 6.97
N ASP A 241 8.20 -4.26 8.00
CA ASP A 241 8.51 -4.69 9.36
C ASP A 241 7.62 -5.90 9.67
N ILE A 242 8.15 -7.09 9.41
CA ILE A 242 7.49 -8.39 9.58
C ILE A 242 6.88 -8.49 10.98
N THR A 243 7.53 -7.88 11.96
CA THR A 243 7.06 -7.86 13.35
C THR A 243 5.75 -7.08 13.48
N THR A 244 5.61 -5.96 12.78
CA THR A 244 4.37 -5.16 12.77
C THR A 244 3.24 -5.88 12.04
N VAL A 245 3.55 -6.53 10.92
CA VAL A 245 2.58 -7.34 10.16
C VAL A 245 2.10 -8.53 10.99
N LEU A 246 3.01 -9.23 11.67
CA LEU A 246 2.66 -10.37 12.54
C LEU A 246 1.85 -9.95 13.75
N LYS A 247 2.16 -8.81 14.40
CA LYS A 247 1.35 -8.27 15.49
C LYS A 247 -0.04 -7.87 15.01
N ALA A 248 -0.15 -7.24 13.84
CA ALA A 248 -1.43 -6.89 13.25
C ALA A 248 -2.26 -8.13 12.91
N ALA A 249 -1.65 -9.15 12.34
CA ALA A 249 -2.30 -10.42 12.02
C ALA A 249 -2.83 -11.14 13.28
N ASN A 250 -2.04 -11.17 14.36
CA ASN A 250 -2.46 -11.79 15.63
C ASN A 250 -3.62 -11.05 16.31
N SER A 251 -3.77 -9.73 16.09
CA SER A 251 -4.88 -8.96 16.68
C SER A 251 -6.20 -9.09 15.92
N ILE A 252 -6.18 -9.61 14.67
CA ILE A 252 -7.37 -9.60 13.78
C ILE A 252 -8.21 -10.87 13.86
N SER A 253 -7.70 -11.94 14.34
CA SER A 253 -8.39 -13.23 14.55
C SER A 253 -7.60 -14.43 14.00
N GLY A 254 -7.34 -15.35 14.90
CA GLY A 254 -7.22 -16.77 14.67
C GLY A 254 -6.33 -17.26 13.50
N GLU A 255 -5.62 -18.28 13.79
CA GLU A 255 -4.72 -19.15 13.02
C GLU A 255 -4.78 -19.14 11.48
N VAL A 256 -5.95 -18.92 10.86
CA VAL A 256 -6.13 -18.97 9.40
C VAL A 256 -5.52 -17.75 8.68
N VAL A 257 -5.58 -16.57 9.29
CA VAL A 257 -5.05 -15.33 8.66
C VAL A 257 -3.54 -15.29 8.78
N LEU A 258 -2.98 -15.68 9.92
CA LEU A 258 -1.53 -15.77 10.13
C LEU A 258 -0.90 -16.78 9.17
N SER A 259 -1.50 -17.94 9.02
CA SER A 259 -1.09 -19.00 8.11
C SER A 259 -1.01 -18.52 6.66
N ASN A 260 -2.06 -17.85 6.19
CA ASN A 260 -2.09 -17.30 4.82
C ASN A 260 -1.05 -16.18 4.63
N LEU A 261 -0.86 -15.32 5.63
CA LEU A 261 0.13 -14.26 5.58
C LEU A 261 1.56 -14.82 5.52
N LEU A 262 1.89 -15.79 6.37
CA LEU A 262 3.19 -16.45 6.35
C LEU A 262 3.45 -17.16 5.01
N THR A 263 2.41 -17.75 4.44
CA THR A 263 2.46 -18.38 3.11
C THR A 263 2.83 -17.38 2.02
N VAL A 264 2.18 -16.24 1.99
CA VAL A 264 2.44 -15.16 1.00
C VAL A 264 3.83 -14.57 1.22
N LEU A 265 4.20 -14.21 2.46
CA LEU A 265 5.51 -13.66 2.80
C LEU A 265 6.66 -14.57 2.39
N MET A 266 6.57 -15.87 2.74
CA MET A 266 7.58 -16.86 2.37
C MET A 266 7.67 -17.03 0.86
N GLY A 267 6.54 -16.90 0.13
CA GLY A 267 6.52 -16.88 -1.33
C GLY A 267 7.35 -15.74 -1.90
N ILE A 268 7.03 -14.53 -1.49
CA ILE A 268 7.68 -13.30 -1.97
C ILE A 268 9.18 -13.31 -1.64
N VAL A 269 9.57 -13.70 -0.42
CA VAL A 269 10.97 -13.71 0.00
C VAL A 269 11.78 -14.71 -0.82
N ILE A 270 11.27 -15.92 -1.04
CA ILE A 270 11.96 -16.97 -1.80
C ILE A 270 12.10 -16.61 -3.28
N GLU A 271 11.02 -16.09 -3.90
CA GLU A 271 11.06 -15.63 -5.29
C GLU A 271 12.06 -14.49 -5.49
N ASN A 272 12.03 -13.47 -4.64
CA ASN A 272 12.94 -12.33 -4.73
C ASN A 272 14.39 -12.69 -4.45
N ALA A 273 14.64 -13.65 -3.53
CA ALA A 273 15.98 -14.14 -3.23
C ALA A 273 16.52 -15.15 -4.27
N GLY A 274 15.68 -15.64 -5.19
CA GLY A 274 16.03 -16.76 -6.08
C GLY A 274 16.41 -18.03 -5.31
N ALA A 275 15.88 -18.20 -4.08
CA ALA A 275 16.20 -19.29 -3.20
C ALA A 275 15.31 -20.50 -3.45
N GLN A 276 15.87 -21.71 -3.29
CA GLN A 276 15.11 -22.96 -3.39
C GLN A 276 14.35 -23.28 -2.09
N ARG A 277 14.84 -22.80 -0.95
CA ARG A 277 14.26 -23.07 0.37
C ARG A 277 14.36 -21.84 1.27
N GLY A 278 13.32 -21.58 2.06
CA GLY A 278 13.28 -20.54 3.08
C GLY A 278 12.75 -21.07 4.41
N ILE A 279 13.31 -20.59 5.52
CA ILE A 279 12.88 -20.94 6.88
C ILE A 279 12.69 -19.64 7.65
N LEU A 280 11.51 -19.46 8.24
CA LEU A 280 11.20 -18.33 9.11
C LEU A 280 11.37 -18.74 10.57
N LEU A 281 12.20 -17.98 11.27
CA LEU A 281 12.45 -18.15 12.70
C LEU A 281 11.91 -16.92 13.46
N LEU A 282 11.21 -17.16 14.56
CA LEU A 282 10.79 -16.12 15.49
C LEU A 282 11.40 -16.36 16.87
N GLU A 283 11.84 -15.28 17.51
CA GLU A 283 12.30 -15.32 18.90
C GLU A 283 11.14 -15.00 19.84
N LYS A 284 10.89 -15.89 20.81
CA LYS A 284 9.92 -15.75 21.86
C LYS A 284 10.51 -16.19 23.19
N ASP A 285 10.41 -15.35 24.20
CA ASP A 285 10.93 -15.61 25.55
C ASP A 285 12.41 -16.05 25.57
N GLY A 286 13.24 -15.45 24.66
CA GLY A 286 14.66 -15.75 24.55
C GLY A 286 14.98 -17.09 23.86
N ARG A 287 14.02 -17.73 23.19
CA ARG A 287 14.21 -18.95 22.38
C ARG A 287 13.77 -18.72 20.94
N LEU A 288 14.41 -19.39 20.01
CA LEU A 288 14.06 -19.39 18.59
C LEU A 288 13.13 -20.54 18.25
N TYR A 289 12.06 -20.22 17.53
CA TYR A 289 11.08 -21.20 17.05
C TYR A 289 10.96 -21.09 15.54
N ILE A 290 10.80 -22.24 14.87
CA ILE A 290 10.51 -22.31 13.45
C ILE A 290 9.00 -22.18 13.28
N GLU A 291 8.59 -21.15 12.54
CA GLU A 291 7.18 -20.87 12.29
C GLU A 291 6.73 -21.30 10.89
N ALA A 292 7.61 -21.18 9.90
CA ALA A 292 7.29 -21.58 8.54
C ALA A 292 8.52 -22.10 7.78
N ILE A 293 8.29 -23.07 6.93
CA ILE A 293 9.28 -23.57 5.95
C ILE A 293 8.60 -23.59 4.58
N LYS A 294 9.26 -23.05 3.58
CA LYS A 294 8.86 -23.22 2.17
C LYS A 294 9.98 -23.86 1.40
N ASP A 295 9.65 -24.90 0.65
CA ASP A 295 10.54 -25.59 -0.27
C ASP A 295 9.94 -25.57 -1.69
N LEU A 296 10.70 -25.06 -2.68
CA LEU A 296 10.20 -24.98 -4.07
C LEU A 296 10.17 -26.34 -4.76
N GLU A 297 11.04 -27.29 -4.36
CA GLU A 297 11.07 -28.62 -4.97
C GLU A 297 9.81 -29.43 -4.62
N GLU A 298 9.28 -29.23 -3.41
CA GLU A 298 8.06 -29.91 -2.95
C GLU A 298 6.79 -29.11 -3.25
N ASN A 299 6.92 -27.85 -3.72
CA ASN A 299 5.83 -26.89 -3.93
C ASN A 299 4.87 -26.82 -2.71
N SER A 300 5.41 -27.09 -1.53
CA SER A 300 4.69 -27.17 -0.26
C SER A 300 5.18 -26.07 0.69
N ILE A 301 4.22 -25.54 1.45
CA ILE A 301 4.54 -24.70 2.60
C ILE A 301 4.13 -25.48 3.84
N SER A 302 5.12 -25.84 4.65
CA SER A 302 4.87 -26.45 5.95
C SER A 302 4.90 -25.37 7.01
N LEU A 303 3.75 -25.07 7.58
CA LEU A 303 3.61 -24.21 8.76
C LEU A 303 3.89 -25.12 9.97
N LEU A 304 5.04 -24.92 10.60
CA LEU A 304 5.40 -25.62 11.83
C LEU A 304 5.07 -24.70 13.00
N GLN A 305 3.93 -24.95 13.65
CA GLN A 305 3.51 -24.14 14.79
C GLN A 305 4.48 -24.38 15.96
N HIS A 306 5.40 -23.42 16.18
CA HIS A 306 6.26 -23.34 17.37
C HIS A 306 7.22 -24.53 17.60
N VAL A 307 7.91 -25.01 16.57
CA VAL A 307 8.98 -26.01 16.73
C VAL A 307 10.26 -25.32 17.24
N PRO A 308 10.80 -25.71 18.40
CA PRO A 308 12.07 -25.15 18.90
C PRO A 308 13.21 -25.43 17.91
N LEU A 309 14.09 -24.43 17.69
CA LEU A 309 15.21 -24.55 16.77
C LEU A 309 16.12 -25.76 17.09
N GLU A 310 16.28 -26.06 18.37
CA GLU A 310 17.13 -27.16 18.86
C GLU A 310 16.64 -28.55 18.42
N GLU A 311 15.33 -28.69 18.17
CA GLU A 311 14.70 -29.93 17.73
C GLU A 311 14.74 -30.13 16.22
N TYR A 312 15.05 -29.05 15.46
CA TYR A 312 15.05 -29.09 14.01
C TYR A 312 16.46 -29.22 13.42
N LYS A 313 16.74 -30.34 12.75
CA LYS A 313 18.08 -30.69 12.25
C LYS A 313 18.36 -30.22 10.82
N GLU A 314 17.34 -29.82 10.06
CA GLU A 314 17.49 -29.43 8.67
C GLU A 314 17.67 -27.92 8.48
N ILE A 315 18.53 -27.31 9.29
CA ILE A 315 18.91 -25.91 9.24
C ILE A 315 20.36 -25.73 9.67
N ALA A 316 21.06 -24.75 9.10
CA ALA A 316 22.44 -24.40 9.49
C ALA A 316 22.44 -23.66 10.84
N GLN A 317 22.45 -24.40 11.94
CA GLN A 317 22.36 -23.85 13.30
C GLN A 317 23.51 -22.90 13.64
N ILE A 318 24.70 -23.12 13.09
CA ILE A 318 25.87 -22.25 13.30
C ILE A 318 25.60 -20.87 12.71
N VAL A 319 25.00 -20.80 11.51
CA VAL A 319 24.64 -19.52 10.85
C VAL A 319 23.58 -18.79 11.65
N VAL A 320 22.52 -19.49 12.07
CA VAL A 320 21.45 -18.89 12.88
C VAL A 320 22.00 -18.33 14.19
N THR A 321 22.87 -19.08 14.87
CA THR A 321 23.49 -18.64 16.12
C THR A 321 24.39 -17.42 15.92
N TYR A 322 25.13 -17.37 14.81
CA TYR A 322 25.96 -16.22 14.46
C TYR A 322 25.10 -14.98 14.26
N VAL A 323 24.09 -15.05 13.38
CA VAL A 323 23.18 -13.93 13.08
C VAL A 323 22.48 -13.43 14.36
N ARG A 324 21.99 -14.35 15.19
CA ARG A 324 21.34 -14.01 16.47
C ARG A 324 22.26 -13.23 17.39
N ARG A 325 23.55 -13.68 17.50
CA ARG A 325 24.52 -13.07 18.42
C ARG A 325 25.04 -11.72 17.94
N THR A 326 25.26 -11.58 16.63
CA THR A 326 25.86 -10.38 16.04
C THR A 326 24.83 -9.37 15.58
N ASN A 327 23.59 -9.79 15.36
CA ASN A 327 22.52 -9.04 14.69
C ASN A 327 22.92 -8.55 13.29
N GLU A 328 23.84 -9.28 12.62
CA GLU A 328 24.32 -9.00 11.27
C GLU A 328 23.83 -10.04 10.29
N SER A 329 23.48 -9.62 9.07
CA SER A 329 23.11 -10.55 7.99
C SER A 329 24.33 -11.37 7.56
N ALA A 330 24.15 -12.69 7.36
CA ALA A 330 25.17 -13.57 6.83
C ALA A 330 24.81 -13.99 5.40
N VAL A 331 25.56 -13.49 4.41
CA VAL A 331 25.42 -13.85 2.99
C VAL A 331 26.71 -14.56 2.53
N MET A 332 26.56 -15.70 1.85
CA MET A 332 27.67 -16.54 1.46
C MET A 332 27.51 -17.04 0.03
N ASN A 333 28.54 -16.90 -0.80
CA ASN A 333 28.50 -17.42 -2.18
C ASN A 333 28.74 -18.93 -2.27
N LYS A 334 29.42 -19.52 -1.29
CA LYS A 334 29.71 -20.96 -1.19
C LYS A 334 29.81 -21.34 0.28
N ALA A 335 28.67 -21.62 0.90
CA ALA A 335 28.60 -21.94 2.33
C ALA A 335 29.49 -23.14 2.73
N ALA A 336 29.60 -24.17 1.88
CA ALA A 336 30.39 -25.36 2.13
C ALA A 336 31.91 -25.09 2.22
N THR A 337 32.39 -23.98 1.68
CA THR A 337 33.83 -23.62 1.69
C THR A 337 34.15 -22.44 2.61
N ASP A 338 33.17 -21.83 3.24
CA ASP A 338 33.38 -20.74 4.20
C ASP A 338 33.91 -21.31 5.52
N MET A 339 35.13 -20.91 5.91
CA MET A 339 35.80 -21.40 7.11
C MET A 339 34.99 -21.19 8.41
N ARG A 340 34.06 -20.22 8.44
CA ARG A 340 33.22 -19.93 9.60
C ARG A 340 32.11 -20.95 9.80
N TYR A 341 31.64 -21.56 8.69
CA TYR A 341 30.40 -22.36 8.69
C TYR A 341 30.57 -23.77 8.12
N GLN A 342 31.76 -24.09 7.57
CA GLN A 342 32.06 -25.40 6.95
C GLN A 342 31.88 -26.60 7.89
N MET A 343 31.91 -26.39 9.21
CA MET A 343 31.71 -27.45 10.21
C MET A 343 30.23 -27.73 10.50
N ASP A 344 29.29 -26.95 9.92
CA ASP A 344 27.88 -27.20 10.10
C ASP A 344 27.40 -28.43 9.34
N LYS A 345 26.79 -29.36 10.04
CA LYS A 345 26.37 -30.67 9.49
C LYS A 345 25.37 -30.52 8.34
N TYR A 346 24.47 -29.55 8.42
CA TYR A 346 23.48 -29.30 7.38
C TYR A 346 24.16 -28.79 6.10
N ILE A 347 25.09 -27.85 6.23
CA ILE A 347 25.86 -27.29 5.09
C ILE A 347 26.68 -28.40 4.38
N GLN A 348 27.29 -29.27 5.15
CA GLN A 348 28.07 -30.41 4.59
C GLN A 348 27.18 -31.40 3.85
N GLN A 349 26.04 -31.78 4.42
CA GLN A 349 25.15 -32.78 3.85
C GLN A 349 24.43 -32.27 2.57
N ARG A 350 23.93 -31.03 2.56
CA ARG A 350 23.22 -30.47 1.44
C ARG A 350 24.11 -29.86 0.36
N LYS A 351 25.44 -29.75 0.57
CA LYS A 351 26.37 -29.03 -0.31
C LYS A 351 25.81 -27.64 -0.72
N ALA A 352 25.26 -26.95 0.26
CA ALA A 352 24.58 -25.69 0.04
C ALA A 352 25.47 -24.72 -0.74
N LYS A 353 24.98 -24.21 -1.86
CA LYS A 353 25.73 -23.30 -2.73
C LYS A 353 25.67 -21.86 -2.19
N SER A 354 24.57 -21.43 -1.62
CA SER A 354 24.40 -20.13 -0.97
C SER A 354 23.17 -20.17 -0.05
#